data_46a1be9a8406246df377c6124a0e2d8b
#
_entry.id   46a1be9a8406246df377c6124a0e2d8b
#
_cell.length_a   1.000
_cell.length_b   1.000
_cell.length_c   1.000
_cell.angle_alpha   90.00
_cell.angle_beta   90.00
_cell.angle_gamma   90.00
#
_symmetry.space_group_name_H-M   'P 1'
#
loop_
_entity.id
_entity.type
_entity.pdbx_description
1 polymer ?
#
loop_
_entity_poly.entity_id
_entity_poly.type
_entity_poly.pdbx_seq_one_letter_code
_entity_poly.pdbx_strand_id
1 'polypeptide(L)'
;ESYERLTDFIKKHLNDKFYIEGDQRINVRDVISRELCANLLIHREYSNPYPAKLIITKENIYTENANKPRIIGFIDIDNYSPYPKNPKIANFFKEIGLADELGSGIRKIVKYSKIYSGMIPEFNDDEIFKVKIPLLGKAKQDKNISSQKLRELIFNFIKDSDGKSRQEINEYLYPILD
;
A
#
# COMPACT_ATOMS: atom_id res chain seq x y z
N GLU A 1 -4.16 -22.35 6.04
CA GLU A 1 -4.46 -22.64 4.60
C GLU A 1 -5.03 -21.42 3.86
N SER A 2 -6.18 -20.80 4.25
CA SER A 2 -6.73 -19.63 3.51
C SER A 2 -5.80 -18.44 3.53
N TYR A 3 -5.21 -18.12 4.67
CA TYR A 3 -4.24 -17.04 4.80
C TYR A 3 -3.01 -17.24 3.91
N GLU A 4 -2.42 -18.40 3.92
CA GLU A 4 -1.26 -18.77 3.12
C GLU A 4 -1.57 -18.66 1.62
N ARG A 5 -2.71 -19.22 1.18
CA ARG A 5 -3.14 -19.11 -0.23
C ARG A 5 -3.31 -17.68 -0.69
N LEU A 6 -3.90 -16.80 0.16
CA LEU A 6 -4.07 -15.38 -0.16
C LEU A 6 -2.73 -14.66 -0.24
N THR A 7 -1.84 -14.89 0.73
CA THR A 7 -0.51 -14.25 0.72
C THR A 7 0.33 -14.73 -0.46
N ASP A 8 0.30 -16.02 -0.79
CA ASP A 8 1.01 -16.57 -1.95
C ASP A 8 0.45 -16.03 -3.26
N PHE A 9 -0.88 -15.85 -3.35
CA PHE A 9 -1.49 -15.22 -4.51
C PHE A 9 -0.98 -13.78 -4.72
N ILE A 10 -0.93 -12.97 -3.65
CA ILE A 10 -0.38 -11.61 -3.74
C ILE A 10 1.10 -11.66 -4.15
N LYS A 11 1.90 -12.54 -3.53
CA LYS A 11 3.33 -12.66 -3.82
C LYS A 11 3.64 -13.05 -5.27
N LYS A 12 2.77 -13.84 -5.90
CA LYS A 12 2.90 -14.22 -7.31
C LYS A 12 2.63 -13.06 -8.28
N HIS A 13 1.81 -12.09 -7.88
CA HIS A 13 1.34 -11.03 -8.77
C HIS A 13 1.98 -9.66 -8.50
N LEU A 14 2.61 -9.47 -7.34
CA LEU A 14 3.32 -8.26 -6.98
C LEU A 14 4.84 -8.44 -7.08
N ASN A 15 5.49 -7.43 -7.63
CA ASN A 15 6.95 -7.37 -7.63
C ASN A 15 7.48 -7.27 -6.20
N ASP A 16 8.60 -7.92 -5.97
CA ASP A 16 9.34 -7.77 -4.73
C ASP A 16 9.92 -6.36 -4.64
N LYS A 17 9.70 -5.70 -3.51
CA LYS A 17 10.30 -4.41 -3.19
C LYS A 17 10.73 -4.42 -1.74
N PHE A 18 11.96 -4.03 -1.49
CA PHE A 18 12.46 -3.94 -0.12
C PHE A 18 12.74 -2.49 0.28
N TYR A 19 12.70 -2.27 1.57
CA TYR A 19 13.00 -1.01 2.22
C TYR A 19 13.93 -1.27 3.40
N ILE A 20 14.85 -0.34 3.65
CA ILE A 20 15.75 -0.44 4.79
C ILE A 20 15.19 0.46 5.90
N GLU A 21 14.86 -0.13 7.03
CA GLU A 21 14.39 0.57 8.23
C GLU A 21 15.39 0.33 9.36
N GLY A 22 16.17 1.36 9.68
CA GLY A 22 17.32 1.21 10.55
C GLY A 22 18.37 0.27 9.93
N ASP A 23 18.64 -0.83 10.58
CA ASP A 23 19.55 -1.92 10.16
C ASP A 23 18.81 -3.12 9.53
N GLN A 24 17.48 -3.06 9.45
CA GLN A 24 16.68 -4.17 8.98
C GLN A 24 16.22 -4.00 7.52
N ARG A 25 16.36 -5.07 6.74
CA ARG A 25 15.79 -5.15 5.41
C ARG A 25 14.37 -5.69 5.48
N ILE A 26 13.40 -4.84 5.16
CA ILE A 26 11.97 -5.16 5.16
C ILE A 26 11.49 -5.41 3.73
N ASN A 27 10.83 -6.56 3.51
CA ASN A 27 10.14 -6.82 2.27
C ASN A 27 8.76 -6.16 2.31
N VAL A 28 8.61 -5.07 1.55
CA VAL A 28 7.41 -4.23 1.55
C VAL A 28 6.17 -4.98 1.04
N ARG A 29 6.33 -5.79 -0.03
CA ARG A 29 5.26 -6.64 -0.55
C ARG A 29 4.75 -7.61 0.51
N ASP A 30 5.66 -8.24 1.25
CA ASP A 30 5.29 -9.26 2.23
C ASP A 30 4.56 -8.64 3.43
N VAL A 31 4.94 -7.43 3.85
CA VAL A 31 4.20 -6.70 4.90
C VAL A 31 2.79 -6.34 4.41
N ILE A 32 2.66 -5.74 3.22
CA ILE A 32 1.34 -5.40 2.66
C ILE A 32 0.47 -6.66 2.53
N SER A 33 1.04 -7.76 2.02
CA SER A 33 0.32 -9.03 1.85
C SER A 33 -0.20 -9.55 3.18
N ARG A 34 0.66 -9.57 4.21
CA ARG A 34 0.31 -10.03 5.55
C ARG A 34 -0.84 -9.23 6.15
N GLU A 35 -0.71 -7.91 6.15
CA GLU A 35 -1.70 -7.03 6.74
C GLU A 35 -3.04 -7.08 6.00
N LEU A 36 -3.03 -7.10 4.66
CA LEU A 36 -4.26 -7.22 3.86
C LEU A 36 -4.98 -8.55 4.12
N CYS A 37 -4.25 -9.66 4.10
CA CYS A 37 -4.85 -10.99 4.29
C CYS A 37 -5.36 -11.17 5.73
N ALA A 38 -4.62 -10.69 6.73
CA ALA A 38 -5.08 -10.68 8.11
C ALA A 38 -6.37 -9.86 8.27
N ASN A 39 -6.40 -8.64 7.74
CA ASN A 39 -7.59 -7.77 7.77
C ASN A 39 -8.80 -8.43 7.08
N LEU A 40 -8.60 -9.05 5.92
CA LEU A 40 -9.65 -9.72 5.18
C LEU A 40 -10.32 -10.83 6.00
N LEU A 41 -9.55 -11.58 6.80
CA LEU A 41 -10.04 -12.68 7.62
C LEU A 41 -10.57 -12.21 8.99
N ILE A 42 -9.88 -11.28 9.65
CA ILE A 42 -10.24 -10.80 10.99
C ILE A 42 -11.51 -9.94 10.97
N HIS A 43 -11.68 -9.11 9.93
CA HIS A 43 -12.77 -8.13 9.88
C HIS A 43 -13.96 -8.55 9.03
N ARG A 44 -14.00 -9.79 8.51
CA ARG A 44 -15.14 -10.30 7.76
C ARG A 44 -16.37 -10.49 8.65
N GLU A 45 -17.55 -10.11 8.15
CA GLU A 45 -18.83 -10.50 8.72
C GLU A 45 -19.20 -11.90 8.24
N TYR A 46 -18.90 -12.93 9.04
CA TYR A 46 -19.08 -14.33 8.65
C TYR A 46 -20.55 -14.77 8.59
N SER A 47 -21.47 -14.04 9.23
CA SER A 47 -22.90 -14.29 9.15
C SER A 47 -23.52 -13.84 7.81
N ASN A 48 -22.79 -13.02 7.05
CA ASN A 48 -23.23 -12.50 5.76
C ASN A 48 -22.72 -13.41 4.63
N PRO A 49 -23.58 -13.89 3.69
CA PRO A 49 -23.18 -14.76 2.60
C PRO A 49 -22.33 -14.07 1.52
N TYR A 50 -22.20 -12.74 1.55
CA TYR A 50 -21.36 -12.02 0.59
C TYR A 50 -19.90 -12.53 0.65
N PRO A 51 -19.33 -12.95 -0.48
CA PRO A 51 -17.98 -13.51 -0.50
C PRO A 51 -16.93 -12.41 -0.24
N ALA A 52 -15.92 -12.74 0.55
CA ALA A 52 -14.72 -11.93 0.61
C ALA A 52 -13.99 -11.99 -0.73
N LYS A 53 -13.48 -10.86 -1.22
CA LYS A 53 -12.79 -10.77 -2.51
C LYS A 53 -11.40 -10.16 -2.33
N LEU A 54 -10.44 -10.72 -3.06
CA LEU A 54 -9.12 -10.17 -3.29
C LEU A 54 -8.89 -10.10 -4.80
N ILE A 55 -8.73 -8.90 -5.33
CA ILE A 55 -8.59 -8.64 -6.76
C ILE A 55 -7.30 -7.87 -6.97
N ILE A 56 -6.45 -8.33 -7.89
CA ILE A 56 -5.23 -7.67 -8.29
C ILE A 56 -5.33 -7.28 -9.76
N THR A 57 -5.16 -6.00 -10.03
CA THR A 57 -5.05 -5.45 -11.38
C THR A 57 -3.62 -4.94 -11.61
N LYS A 58 -3.34 -4.46 -12.81
CA LYS A 58 -2.03 -3.81 -13.08
C LYS A 58 -1.80 -2.56 -12.22
N GLU A 59 -2.88 -1.89 -11.81
CA GLU A 59 -2.82 -0.59 -11.15
C GLU A 59 -3.09 -0.65 -9.65
N ASN A 60 -3.89 -1.63 -9.19
CA ASN A 60 -4.38 -1.64 -7.82
C ASN A 60 -4.56 -3.05 -7.27
N ILE A 61 -4.48 -3.17 -5.93
CA ILE A 61 -5.04 -4.29 -5.17
C ILE A 61 -6.34 -3.82 -4.54
N TYR A 62 -7.38 -4.63 -4.64
CA TYR A 62 -8.67 -4.42 -3.98
C TYR A 62 -8.97 -5.58 -3.05
N THR A 63 -9.48 -5.27 -1.86
CA THR A 63 -10.14 -6.26 -1.01
C THR A 63 -11.54 -5.79 -0.65
N GLU A 64 -12.48 -6.74 -0.60
CA GLU A 64 -13.87 -6.49 -0.21
C GLU A 64 -14.31 -7.52 0.81
N ASN A 65 -14.97 -7.05 1.85
CA ASN A 65 -15.60 -7.89 2.90
C ASN A 65 -17.02 -7.42 3.18
N ALA A 66 -17.92 -8.36 3.44
CA ALA A 66 -19.18 -8.02 4.12
C ALA A 66 -18.87 -7.36 5.47
N ASN A 67 -19.63 -6.33 5.79
CA ASN A 67 -19.35 -5.45 6.90
C ASN A 67 -20.63 -5.00 7.61
N LYS A 68 -20.52 -4.61 8.87
CA LYS A 68 -21.47 -3.79 9.61
C LYS A 68 -20.74 -2.53 10.03
N PRO A 69 -20.87 -1.43 9.26
CA PRO A 69 -20.11 -0.23 9.52
C PRO A 69 -20.51 0.39 10.86
N ARG A 70 -19.54 1.01 11.53
CA ARG A 70 -19.82 1.90 12.68
C ARG A 70 -20.02 3.33 12.23
N ILE A 71 -19.26 3.73 11.24
CA ILE A 71 -19.31 5.05 10.60
C ILE A 71 -19.30 4.78 9.11
N ILE A 72 -20.30 5.29 8.41
CA ILE A 72 -20.40 5.08 6.94
C ILE A 72 -19.47 6.05 6.23
N GLY A 73 -18.67 5.56 5.30
CA GLY A 73 -17.85 6.36 4.40
C GLY A 73 -16.34 6.08 4.49
N PHE A 74 -15.55 7.06 4.06
CA PHE A 74 -14.10 6.95 4.09
C PHE A 74 -13.56 7.05 5.51
N ILE A 75 -12.61 6.15 5.82
CA ILE A 75 -11.96 6.14 7.13
C ILE A 75 -10.94 7.27 7.19
N ASP A 76 -11.06 8.09 8.21
CA ASP A 76 -10.00 8.99 8.65
C ASP A 76 -8.94 8.16 9.42
N ILE A 77 -7.78 7.96 8.77
CA ILE A 77 -6.72 7.10 9.27
C ILE A 77 -6.15 7.61 10.60
N ASP A 78 -6.11 8.92 10.79
CA ASP A 78 -5.53 9.56 11.97
C ASP A 78 -6.44 9.39 13.20
N ASN A 79 -7.76 9.37 12.98
CA ASN A 79 -8.77 9.23 14.04
C ASN A 79 -9.43 7.84 14.09
N TYR A 80 -8.92 6.87 13.31
CA TYR A 80 -9.49 5.54 13.27
C TYR A 80 -9.19 4.75 14.56
N SER A 81 -10.26 4.33 15.23
CA SER A 81 -10.19 3.41 16.36
C SER A 81 -10.52 1.98 15.89
N PRO A 82 -9.53 1.10 15.87
CA PRO A 82 -9.71 -0.26 15.36
C PRO A 82 -10.62 -1.08 16.27
N TYR A 83 -11.45 -1.88 15.65
CA TYR A 83 -12.31 -2.83 16.33
C TYR A 83 -12.33 -4.16 15.58
N PRO A 84 -11.86 -5.26 16.19
CA PRO A 84 -11.90 -6.56 15.55
C PRO A 84 -13.33 -7.09 15.58
N LYS A 85 -13.89 -7.40 14.40
CA LYS A 85 -15.21 -8.04 14.31
C LYS A 85 -15.21 -9.46 14.84
N ASN A 86 -14.08 -10.14 14.68
CA ASN A 86 -13.86 -11.50 15.12
C ASN A 86 -12.73 -11.58 16.15
N PRO A 87 -12.95 -11.22 17.44
CA PRO A 87 -11.90 -11.17 18.45
C PRO A 87 -11.16 -12.50 18.62
N LYS A 88 -11.85 -13.65 18.51
CA LYS A 88 -11.22 -14.96 18.59
C LYS A 88 -10.22 -15.20 17.45
N ILE A 89 -10.58 -14.80 16.23
CA ILE A 89 -9.69 -14.91 15.07
C ILE A 89 -8.53 -13.94 15.22
N ALA A 90 -8.79 -12.70 15.66
CA ALA A 90 -7.75 -11.70 15.88
C ALA A 90 -6.73 -12.17 16.93
N ASN A 91 -7.18 -12.70 18.05
CA ASN A 91 -6.30 -13.26 19.08
C ASN A 91 -5.47 -14.44 18.56
N PHE A 92 -6.08 -15.37 17.84
CA PHE A 92 -5.37 -16.48 17.21
C PHE A 92 -4.27 -15.98 16.25
N PHE A 93 -4.58 -15.02 15.39
CA PHE A 93 -3.58 -14.45 14.47
C PHE A 93 -2.43 -13.75 15.21
N LYS A 94 -2.74 -13.09 16.34
CA LYS A 94 -1.73 -12.48 17.21
C LYS A 94 -0.83 -13.55 17.85
N GLU A 95 -1.41 -14.60 18.41
CA GLU A 95 -0.66 -15.67 19.08
C GLU A 95 0.32 -16.40 18.13
N ILE A 96 -0.07 -16.59 16.86
CA ILE A 96 0.80 -17.21 15.85
C ILE A 96 1.69 -16.20 15.08
N GLY A 97 1.71 -14.92 15.51
CA GLY A 97 2.58 -13.87 14.95
C GLY A 97 2.21 -13.40 13.55
N LEU A 98 0.96 -13.66 13.11
CA LEU A 98 0.46 -13.22 11.80
C LEU A 98 -0.24 -11.85 11.84
N ALA A 99 -0.63 -11.38 13.01
CA ALA A 99 -1.12 -10.04 13.24
C ALA A 99 -0.40 -9.41 14.43
N ASP A 100 -0.13 -8.12 14.34
CA ASP A 100 0.42 -7.36 15.45
C ASP A 100 -0.70 -6.85 16.38
N GLU A 101 -0.39 -5.84 17.21
CA GLU A 101 -1.38 -5.22 18.07
C GLU A 101 -2.54 -4.63 17.25
N LEU A 102 -3.75 -4.75 17.83
CA LEU A 102 -4.97 -4.23 17.24
C LEU A 102 -4.81 -2.74 16.91
N GLY A 103 -5.03 -2.40 15.61
CA GLY A 103 -4.96 -1.04 15.12
C GLY A 103 -3.68 -0.64 14.40
N SER A 104 -2.65 -1.43 14.47
CA SER A 104 -1.42 -1.15 13.71
C SER A 104 -1.57 -1.45 12.22
N GLY A 105 -2.47 -2.36 11.82
CA GLY A 105 -2.60 -2.88 10.46
C GLY A 105 -2.87 -1.82 9.39
N ILE A 106 -3.86 -0.94 9.59
CA ILE A 106 -4.17 0.14 8.64
C ILE A 106 -2.97 1.11 8.51
N ARG A 107 -2.36 1.50 9.62
CA ARG A 107 -1.18 2.40 9.62
C ARG A 107 0.01 1.77 8.89
N LYS A 108 0.22 0.46 9.04
CA LYS A 108 1.25 -0.28 8.30
C LYS A 108 0.93 -0.33 6.81
N ILE A 109 -0.32 -0.65 6.43
CA ILE A 109 -0.74 -0.63 5.03
C ILE A 109 -0.46 0.74 4.42
N VAL A 110 -0.81 1.83 5.11
CA VAL A 110 -0.54 3.20 4.64
C VAL A 110 0.94 3.47 4.47
N LYS A 111 1.74 3.18 5.52
CA LYS A 111 3.20 3.38 5.48
C LYS A 111 3.85 2.64 4.33
N TYR A 112 3.58 1.35 4.23
CA TYR A 112 4.25 0.50 3.25
C TYR A 112 3.68 0.65 1.83
N SER A 113 2.42 1.06 1.66
CA SER A 113 1.88 1.44 0.35
C SER A 113 2.56 2.71 -0.19
N LYS A 114 2.80 3.72 0.66
CA LYS A 114 3.59 4.89 0.27
C LYS A 114 5.01 4.50 -0.18
N ILE A 115 5.65 3.58 0.53
CA ILE A 115 6.99 3.09 0.15
C ILE A 115 6.91 2.27 -1.15
N TYR A 116 5.83 1.49 -1.35
CA TYR A 116 5.69 0.60 -2.50
C TYR A 116 5.39 1.38 -3.79
N SER A 117 4.43 2.28 -3.78
CA SER A 117 3.90 2.97 -4.96
C SER A 117 3.98 4.50 -4.91
N GLY A 118 4.39 5.11 -3.79
CA GLY A 118 4.28 6.55 -3.58
C GLY A 118 2.85 7.02 -3.28
N MET A 119 1.86 6.12 -3.22
CA MET A 119 0.44 6.46 -3.11
C MET A 119 -0.14 6.03 -1.77
N ILE A 120 -1.18 6.75 -1.35
CA ILE A 120 -1.95 6.43 -0.14
C ILE A 120 -3.08 5.48 -0.50
N PRO A 121 -3.29 4.38 0.26
CA PRO A 121 -4.45 3.50 0.08
C PRO A 121 -5.74 4.18 0.51
N GLU A 122 -6.85 3.75 -0.08
CA GLU A 122 -8.20 4.19 0.25
C GLU A 122 -8.89 3.09 1.07
N PHE A 123 -9.58 3.50 2.14
CA PHE A 123 -10.38 2.62 2.99
C PHE A 123 -11.80 3.17 3.05
N ASN A 124 -12.78 2.32 2.74
CA ASN A 124 -14.19 2.69 2.81
C ASN A 124 -14.93 1.73 3.75
N ASP A 125 -15.51 2.28 4.83
CA ASP A 125 -16.31 1.57 5.82
C ASP A 125 -17.80 1.73 5.49
N ASP A 126 -18.35 0.76 4.77
CA ASP A 126 -19.74 0.71 4.37
C ASP A 126 -20.27 -0.72 4.59
N GLU A 127 -21.47 -1.06 4.14
CA GLU A 127 -21.99 -2.46 4.15
C GLU A 127 -21.02 -3.46 3.54
N ILE A 128 -20.18 -3.00 2.62
CA ILE A 128 -19.01 -3.69 2.11
C ILE A 128 -17.79 -2.88 2.49
N PHE A 129 -16.95 -3.41 3.37
CA PHE A 129 -15.66 -2.80 3.68
C PHE A 129 -14.69 -3.01 2.51
N LYS A 130 -14.17 -1.91 1.99
CA LYS A 130 -13.28 -1.92 0.82
C LYS A 130 -11.93 -1.32 1.16
N VAL A 131 -10.88 -1.98 0.70
CA VAL A 131 -9.52 -1.45 0.70
C VAL A 131 -9.03 -1.41 -0.75
N LYS A 132 -8.48 -0.27 -1.15
CA LYS A 132 -7.83 -0.10 -2.46
C LYS A 132 -6.41 0.39 -2.24
N ILE A 133 -5.44 -0.39 -2.68
CA ILE A 133 -4.02 -0.04 -2.64
C ILE A 133 -3.54 0.20 -4.06
N PRO A 134 -3.16 1.44 -4.41
CA PRO A 134 -2.52 1.72 -5.69
C PRO A 134 -1.15 1.06 -5.78
N LEU A 135 -0.87 0.39 -6.90
CA LEU A 135 0.42 -0.28 -7.17
C LEU A 135 1.37 0.57 -8.01
N LEU A 136 0.82 1.53 -8.76
CA LEU A 136 1.57 2.45 -9.60
C LEU A 136 1.34 3.87 -9.07
N GLY A 137 2.41 4.58 -8.76
CA GLY A 137 2.33 6.00 -8.43
C GLY A 137 1.89 6.81 -9.64
N LYS A 138 1.20 7.95 -9.42
CA LYS A 138 0.79 8.87 -10.49
C LYS A 138 1.97 9.32 -11.38
N ALA A 139 3.19 9.32 -10.82
CA ALA A 139 4.41 9.66 -11.55
C ALA A 139 4.77 8.71 -12.71
N LYS A 140 4.20 7.48 -12.74
CA LYS A 140 4.39 6.56 -13.88
C LYS A 140 3.31 6.68 -14.97
N GLN A 141 2.19 7.34 -14.68
CA GLN A 141 1.15 7.58 -15.69
C GLN A 141 1.40 8.84 -16.55
N ASP A 142 2.10 9.85 -16.00
CA ASP A 142 2.31 11.14 -16.70
C ASP A 142 3.77 11.48 -17.06
N LYS A 143 4.75 10.69 -16.58
CA LYS A 143 6.17 10.97 -16.82
C LYS A 143 6.86 9.94 -17.73
N ASN A 144 6.34 9.72 -18.93
CA ASN A 144 7.21 9.49 -20.07
C ASN A 144 7.81 10.85 -20.51
N ILE A 145 8.59 11.47 -19.61
CA ILE A 145 9.52 12.49 -20.07
C ILE A 145 10.43 11.75 -21.04
N SER A 146 10.21 11.97 -22.33
CA SER A 146 11.03 11.31 -23.34
C SER A 146 12.48 11.61 -22.99
N SER A 147 13.38 10.67 -23.19
CA SER A 147 14.82 10.86 -22.94
C SER A 147 15.34 12.15 -23.61
N GLN A 148 14.65 12.59 -24.63
CA GLN A 148 14.92 13.83 -25.36
C GLN A 148 14.53 15.06 -24.52
N LYS A 149 13.35 15.06 -23.90
CA LYS A 149 12.89 16.18 -23.04
C LYS A 149 13.70 16.26 -21.72
N LEU A 150 14.13 15.14 -21.19
CA LEU A 150 15.05 15.11 -20.04
C LEU A 150 16.41 15.70 -20.39
N ARG A 151 16.95 15.36 -21.57
CA ARG A 151 18.20 15.95 -22.08
C ARG A 151 18.08 17.46 -22.29
N GLU A 152 16.97 17.94 -22.84
CA GLU A 152 16.71 19.37 -22.98
C GLU A 152 16.64 20.10 -21.64
N LEU A 153 15.97 19.54 -20.64
CA LEU A 153 15.90 20.12 -19.29
C LEU A 153 17.30 20.21 -18.65
N ILE A 154 18.07 19.12 -18.73
CA ILE A 154 19.45 19.10 -18.21
C ILE A 154 20.32 20.10 -18.97
N PHE A 155 20.22 20.13 -20.30
CA PHE A 155 21.01 21.04 -21.14
C PHE A 155 20.69 22.51 -20.84
N ASN A 156 19.41 22.87 -20.72
CA ASN A 156 19.00 24.23 -20.38
C ASN A 156 19.46 24.63 -18.98
N PHE A 157 19.39 23.73 -17.99
CA PHE A 157 19.87 23.98 -16.65
C PHE A 157 21.38 24.19 -16.56
N ILE A 158 22.15 23.49 -17.41
CA ILE A 158 23.62 23.64 -17.46
C ILE A 158 24.03 24.88 -18.27
N LYS A 159 23.27 25.22 -19.32
CA LYS A 159 23.60 26.32 -20.24
C LYS A 159 23.59 27.69 -19.55
N ASP A 160 22.74 27.89 -18.56
CA ASP A 160 22.57 29.14 -17.83
C ASP A 160 23.59 29.35 -16.68
N SER A 161 24.63 28.50 -16.59
CA SER A 161 25.58 28.55 -15.47
C SER A 161 26.93 27.93 -15.84
N ASP A 162 27.99 28.53 -15.38
CA ASP A 162 29.40 28.09 -15.52
C ASP A 162 29.64 26.80 -14.68
N GLY A 163 29.16 25.68 -15.19
CA GLY A 163 29.38 24.35 -14.62
C GLY A 163 28.53 24.04 -13.39
N LYS A 164 27.63 23.07 -13.49
CA LYS A 164 26.84 22.52 -12.38
C LYS A 164 27.39 21.20 -11.91
N SER A 165 27.48 21.03 -10.60
CA SER A 165 27.83 19.73 -10.00
C SER A 165 26.74 18.71 -10.22
N ARG A 166 27.10 17.41 -10.15
CA ARG A 166 26.14 16.32 -10.21
C ARG A 166 25.05 16.43 -9.15
N GLN A 167 25.39 16.98 -7.98
CA GLN A 167 24.47 17.17 -6.88
C GLN A 167 23.40 18.21 -7.20
N GLU A 168 23.79 19.36 -7.74
CA GLU A 168 22.86 20.44 -8.16
C GLU A 168 21.94 19.98 -9.29
N ILE A 169 22.42 19.16 -10.22
CA ILE A 169 21.59 18.57 -11.28
C ILE A 169 20.56 17.63 -10.68
N ASN A 170 20.95 16.80 -9.73
CA ASN A 170 20.03 15.89 -9.05
C ASN A 170 18.96 16.64 -8.23
N GLU A 171 19.34 17.69 -7.50
CA GLU A 171 18.41 18.54 -6.74
C GLU A 171 17.40 19.26 -7.66
N TYR A 172 17.85 19.71 -8.83
CA TYR A 172 16.96 20.31 -9.85
C TYR A 172 15.99 19.30 -10.46
N LEU A 173 16.46 18.09 -10.72
CA LEU A 173 15.64 17.03 -11.36
C LEU A 173 14.71 16.32 -10.39
N TYR A 174 15.04 16.31 -9.10
CA TYR A 174 14.28 15.59 -8.08
C TYR A 174 12.78 15.94 -8.08
N PRO A 175 12.36 17.23 -8.04
CA PRO A 175 10.94 17.58 -8.08
C PRO A 175 10.28 17.37 -9.45
N ILE A 176 11.05 17.12 -10.51
CA ILE A 176 10.56 16.89 -11.87
C ILE A 176 10.40 15.39 -12.16
N LEU A 177 11.20 14.55 -11.49
CA LEU A 177 11.24 13.10 -11.68
C LEU A 177 10.47 12.33 -10.61
N ASP A 178 10.17 12.96 -9.44
CA ASP A 178 9.26 12.50 -8.42
C ASP A 178 7.83 12.93 -8.72
#